data_fc976de3244919376a5573c5246dba06
#
_entry.id   fc976de3244919376a5573c5246dba06
#
_cell.length_a   1.000
_cell.length_b   1.000
_cell.length_c   1.000
_cell.angle_alpha   90.00
_cell.angle_beta   90.00
_cell.angle_gamma   90.00
#
_symmetry.space_group_name_H-M   'P 1'
#
loop_
_entity.id
_entity.type
_entity.pdbx_description
1 polymer ?
#
loop_
_entity_poly.entity_id
_entity_poly.type
_entity_poly.pdbx_seq_one_letter_code
_entity_poly.pdbx_strand_id
1 'polypeptide(L)'
;SEMCIRDRPYEATNRWTEYGDDLFRLKDRKGADMLLGPTHEEMFTTAVKDLYSSYKDFPVTLYQIQTKYRDEARPRAGILRGREFVMKDSYSFDMSDEGLDESYANHRATYQRIFDRVGLKYEICQATSGAMGGSASEEFLAYSDNGEDTFVVSTAGDYAANVEAVTTVAPEARPIEGLPEAVEHDTPKSETIAALVEWAQSAGVLIDDRPAEASDTLKCMMIKVNDPRAVDEDGKPVGPQLVGVLIPGDRELDEKRLESSLEPATFELASDEDFAKSDFLVKGYVGPRALQANGVRVLADPRVVDGSAWITGADAPQKHVVGLVAGRDFTVDGYIEAAEIKEGDPSPSGNGTVKLARGIELGHIFQ
;
A
#
# COMPACT_ATOMS: atom_id res chain seq x y z
N SER A 1 10.39 34.18 -3.42
CA SER A 1 8.99 33.77 -3.29
C SER A 1 8.93 32.30 -2.96
N GLU A 2 8.17 31.96 -1.96
CA GLU A 2 8.00 30.59 -1.46
C GLU A 2 7.29 29.66 -2.45
N MET A 3 6.69 30.18 -3.50
CA MET A 3 6.02 29.41 -4.55
C MET A 3 6.97 28.89 -5.62
N CYS A 4 8.04 29.63 -5.92
CA CYS A 4 9.02 29.25 -6.93
C CYS A 4 10.36 28.98 -6.22
N ILE A 5 10.70 27.72 -6.07
CA ILE A 5 11.78 27.23 -5.23
C ILE A 5 12.96 26.82 -6.13
N ARG A 6 14.18 27.05 -5.66
CA ARG A 6 15.38 26.45 -6.26
C ARG A 6 15.42 24.96 -6.01
N ASP A 7 15.99 24.20 -6.91
CA ASP A 7 16.17 22.75 -6.86
C ASP A 7 16.93 22.25 -5.62
N ARG A 8 17.97 22.98 -5.18
CA ARG A 8 18.90 22.57 -4.11
C ARG A 8 18.28 22.05 -2.82
N PRO A 9 17.23 22.67 -2.21
CA PRO A 9 16.59 22.11 -1.03
C PRO A 9 15.99 20.73 -1.27
N TYR A 10 15.40 20.52 -2.44
CA TYR A 10 14.79 19.25 -2.83
C TYR A 10 15.82 18.18 -3.25
N GLU A 11 16.96 18.62 -3.83
CA GLU A 11 18.11 17.73 -4.07
C GLU A 11 18.72 17.22 -2.76
N ALA A 12 18.83 18.10 -1.76
CA ALA A 12 19.41 17.75 -0.45
C ALA A 12 18.62 16.68 0.31
N THR A 13 17.32 16.56 0.06
CA THR A 13 16.44 15.55 0.63
C THR A 13 16.11 14.40 -0.34
N ASN A 14 16.72 14.39 -1.52
CA ASN A 14 16.41 13.50 -2.64
C ASN A 14 14.99 13.65 -3.23
N ARG A 15 14.17 14.54 -2.71
CA ARG A 15 12.79 14.74 -3.17
C ARG A 15 12.68 15.29 -4.58
N TRP A 16 13.74 15.92 -5.12
CA TRP A 16 13.79 16.28 -6.54
C TRP A 16 13.55 15.08 -7.46
N THR A 17 14.00 13.90 -7.07
CA THR A 17 13.83 12.66 -7.82
C THR A 17 12.59 11.88 -7.36
N GLU A 18 12.37 11.76 -6.06
CA GLU A 18 11.30 10.95 -5.47
C GLU A 18 9.88 11.45 -5.77
N TYR A 19 9.69 12.77 -5.91
CA TYR A 19 8.39 13.34 -6.31
C TYR A 19 7.99 12.99 -7.75
N GLY A 20 8.91 12.47 -8.56
CA GLY A 20 8.61 12.04 -9.91
C GLY A 20 7.95 13.13 -10.78
N ASP A 21 6.91 12.76 -11.48
CA ASP A 21 6.19 13.63 -12.42
C ASP A 21 5.19 14.58 -11.74
N ASP A 22 4.89 14.40 -10.47
CA ASP A 22 4.01 15.31 -9.72
C ASP A 22 4.63 16.68 -9.43
N LEU A 23 5.93 16.81 -9.70
CA LEU A 23 6.67 18.03 -9.48
C LEU A 23 6.70 18.94 -10.72
N PHE A 24 6.08 20.11 -10.65
CA PHE A 24 6.25 21.14 -11.69
C PHE A 24 7.69 21.66 -11.73
N ARG A 25 8.46 21.22 -12.70
CA ARG A 25 9.84 21.65 -12.94
C ARG A 25 9.90 22.75 -13.99
N LEU A 26 10.73 23.75 -13.78
CA LEU A 26 10.95 24.86 -14.69
C LEU A 26 12.41 25.31 -14.67
N LYS A 27 12.78 26.15 -15.61
CA LYS A 27 14.11 26.77 -15.65
C LYS A 27 13.98 28.29 -15.60
N ASP A 28 14.89 28.93 -14.86
CA ASP A 28 15.01 30.37 -14.90
C ASP A 28 15.67 30.83 -16.23
N ARG A 29 15.76 32.16 -16.42
CA ARG A 29 16.34 32.73 -17.65
C ARG A 29 17.83 32.38 -17.84
N LYS A 30 18.51 31.91 -16.80
CA LYS A 30 19.92 31.49 -16.83
C LYS A 30 20.08 29.99 -16.97
N GLY A 31 18.97 29.26 -17.09
CA GLY A 31 18.94 27.80 -17.22
C GLY A 31 19.05 27.03 -15.90
N ALA A 32 18.97 27.72 -14.76
CA ALA A 32 18.98 27.04 -13.47
C ALA A 32 17.64 26.35 -13.20
N ASP A 33 17.69 25.12 -12.64
CA ASP A 33 16.52 24.35 -12.32
C ASP A 33 15.76 24.95 -11.12
N MET A 34 14.46 24.94 -11.21
CA MET A 34 13.50 25.42 -10.23
C MET A 34 12.26 24.55 -10.22
N LEU A 35 11.45 24.67 -9.18
CA LEU A 35 10.17 23.98 -9.05
C LEU A 35 9.10 24.92 -8.52
N LEU A 36 7.83 24.60 -8.77
CA LEU A 36 6.71 25.18 -8.02
C LEU A 36 6.49 24.32 -6.78
N GLY A 37 6.34 24.95 -5.61
CA GLY A 37 6.29 24.26 -4.33
C GLY A 37 5.06 23.35 -4.16
N PRO A 38 5.22 22.01 -4.13
CA PRO A 38 4.14 21.07 -3.82
C PRO A 38 3.87 20.99 -2.30
N THR A 39 4.88 21.29 -1.51
CA THR A 39 4.92 21.39 -0.04
C THR A 39 6.13 22.23 0.39
N HIS A 40 6.32 22.49 1.68
CA HIS A 40 7.37 23.42 2.13
C HIS A 40 8.20 22.91 3.31
N GLU A 41 8.28 21.62 3.57
CA GLU A 41 9.10 21.04 4.65
C GLU A 41 10.55 21.48 4.53
N GLU A 42 11.15 21.36 3.35
CA GLU A 42 12.54 21.75 3.08
C GLU A 42 12.79 23.24 3.37
N MET A 43 11.81 24.07 3.00
CA MET A 43 11.94 25.51 3.15
C MET A 43 11.85 25.93 4.62
N PHE A 44 10.91 25.34 5.38
CA PHE A 44 10.77 25.63 6.81
C PHE A 44 11.93 25.04 7.60
N THR A 45 12.38 23.85 7.30
CA THR A 45 13.54 23.23 7.94
C THR A 45 14.81 24.06 7.71
N THR A 46 15.03 24.52 6.48
CA THR A 46 16.16 25.40 6.16
C THR A 46 16.05 26.74 6.91
N ALA A 47 14.86 27.35 6.94
CA ALA A 47 14.65 28.60 7.64
C ALA A 47 14.87 28.47 9.15
N VAL A 48 14.39 27.38 9.77
CA VAL A 48 14.63 27.10 11.20
C VAL A 48 16.12 26.92 11.47
N LYS A 49 16.82 26.15 10.65
CA LYS A 49 18.26 25.94 10.76
C LYS A 49 19.04 27.23 10.69
N ASP A 50 18.61 28.21 9.86
CA ASP A 50 19.31 29.49 9.67
C ASP A 50 18.96 30.55 10.74
N LEU A 51 17.72 30.52 11.26
CA LEU A 51 17.20 31.54 12.17
C LEU A 51 17.36 31.21 13.64
N TYR A 52 17.32 29.91 13.99
CA TYR A 52 17.39 29.46 15.38
C TYR A 52 18.73 28.78 15.66
N SER A 53 19.44 29.23 16.65
CA SER A 53 20.79 28.76 16.98
C SER A 53 20.92 28.20 18.40
N SER A 54 19.90 28.32 19.22
CA SER A 54 19.90 27.89 20.61
C SER A 54 18.80 26.87 20.89
N TYR A 55 19.09 25.84 21.68
CA TYR A 55 18.09 24.91 22.19
C TYR A 55 16.96 25.60 23.00
N LYS A 56 17.20 26.82 23.47
CA LYS A 56 16.20 27.64 24.19
C LYS A 56 15.13 28.23 23.26
N ASP A 57 15.37 28.22 21.98
CA ASP A 57 14.43 28.68 20.97
C ASP A 57 13.33 27.64 20.67
N PHE A 58 13.50 26.40 21.16
CA PHE A 58 12.61 25.28 20.96
C PHE A 58 11.77 24.95 22.20
N PRO A 59 10.55 24.39 22.06
CA PRO A 59 9.94 24.02 20.78
C PRO A 59 9.45 25.24 20.00
N VAL A 60 9.44 25.12 18.66
CA VAL A 60 8.89 26.16 17.77
C VAL A 60 7.94 25.53 16.76
N THR A 61 6.80 26.17 16.54
CA THR A 61 5.85 25.81 15.50
C THR A 61 5.66 26.98 14.55
N LEU A 62 5.88 26.71 13.28
CA LEU A 62 5.70 27.68 12.20
C LEU A 62 4.60 27.21 11.26
N TYR A 63 3.81 28.16 10.74
CA TYR A 63 2.76 27.82 9.79
C TYR A 63 2.65 28.87 8.70
N GLN A 64 2.01 28.47 7.62
CA GLN A 64 1.61 29.37 6.54
C GLN A 64 0.25 28.96 5.97
N ILE A 65 -0.35 29.89 5.22
CA ILE A 65 -1.47 29.64 4.33
C ILE A 65 -0.99 30.09 2.96
N GLN A 66 -0.73 29.15 2.07
CA GLN A 66 -0.05 29.42 0.80
C GLN A 66 -0.54 28.47 -0.30
N THR A 67 -0.45 28.94 -1.54
CA THR A 67 -0.72 28.13 -2.72
C THR A 67 0.34 27.04 -2.88
N LYS A 68 -0.10 25.84 -3.21
CA LYS A 68 0.71 24.68 -3.59
C LYS A 68 0.42 24.29 -5.03
N TYR A 69 1.40 23.66 -5.65
CA TYR A 69 1.34 23.21 -7.04
C TYR A 69 1.79 21.76 -7.14
N ARG A 70 0.91 20.92 -7.72
CA ARG A 70 1.25 19.53 -8.03
C ARG A 70 0.82 19.25 -9.45
N ASP A 71 1.67 18.62 -10.28
CA ASP A 71 1.33 18.29 -11.67
C ASP A 71 0.46 17.04 -11.74
N GLU A 72 -0.71 17.18 -11.14
CA GLU A 72 -1.72 16.13 -11.05
C GLU A 72 -2.08 15.60 -12.44
N ALA A 73 -1.84 14.32 -12.66
CA ALA A 73 -2.08 13.67 -13.95
C ALA A 73 -3.55 13.68 -14.36
N ARG A 74 -4.47 13.63 -13.39
CA ARG A 74 -5.91 13.53 -13.62
C ARG A 74 -6.71 14.50 -12.74
N PRO A 75 -6.64 15.82 -12.97
CA PRO A 75 -7.46 16.78 -12.25
C PRO A 75 -8.93 16.45 -12.44
N ARG A 76 -9.71 16.48 -11.37
CA ARG A 76 -11.13 16.12 -11.38
C ARG A 76 -11.88 16.71 -10.19
N ALA A 77 -13.20 16.51 -10.17
CA ALA A 77 -14.09 16.94 -9.10
C ALA A 77 -13.98 18.44 -8.75
N GLY A 78 -13.77 19.29 -9.78
CA GLY A 78 -13.70 20.75 -9.63
C GLY A 78 -12.51 21.19 -8.79
N ILE A 79 -12.76 21.70 -7.58
CA ILE A 79 -11.72 22.20 -6.66
C ILE A 79 -11.17 21.11 -5.75
N LEU A 80 -11.71 19.90 -5.75
CA LEU A 80 -11.28 18.84 -4.83
C LEU A 80 -9.92 18.26 -5.22
N ARG A 81 -9.64 18.20 -6.53
CA ARG A 81 -8.36 17.69 -7.04
C ARG A 81 -7.89 18.52 -8.23
N GLY A 82 -7.08 19.53 -7.94
CA GLY A 82 -6.53 20.44 -8.93
C GLY A 82 -5.02 20.50 -8.87
N ARG A 83 -4.43 21.18 -9.86
CA ARG A 83 -2.97 21.40 -9.93
C ARG A 83 -2.49 22.58 -9.10
N GLU A 84 -3.40 23.45 -8.71
CA GLU A 84 -3.16 24.62 -7.87
C GLU A 84 -4.23 24.67 -6.78
N PHE A 85 -3.81 24.76 -5.52
CA PHE A 85 -4.70 24.82 -4.38
C PHE A 85 -4.06 25.55 -3.20
N VAL A 86 -4.89 26.09 -2.32
CA VAL A 86 -4.42 26.74 -1.09
C VAL A 86 -4.38 25.72 0.03
N MET A 87 -3.27 25.64 0.72
CA MET A 87 -3.06 24.78 1.88
C MET A 87 -2.66 25.61 3.09
N LYS A 88 -3.20 25.28 4.27
CA LYS A 88 -2.58 25.63 5.54
C LYS A 88 -1.64 24.49 5.89
N ASP A 89 -0.39 24.75 5.99
CA ASP A 89 0.64 23.84 6.45
C ASP A 89 1.33 24.37 7.71
N SER A 90 1.64 23.47 8.64
CA SER A 90 2.23 23.81 9.95
C SER A 90 3.30 22.78 10.28
N TYR A 91 4.44 23.27 10.75
CA TYR A 91 5.65 22.51 11.01
C TYR A 91 6.13 22.76 12.42
N SER A 92 6.25 21.71 13.22
CA SER A 92 6.83 21.78 14.57
C SER A 92 8.24 21.24 14.58
N PHE A 93 9.06 21.83 15.44
CA PHE A 93 10.44 21.45 15.66
C PHE A 93 10.66 21.37 17.16
N ASP A 94 11.04 20.21 17.63
CA ASP A 94 11.15 19.85 19.03
C ASP A 94 12.58 19.38 19.36
N MET A 95 12.91 19.31 20.65
CA MET A 95 14.26 18.93 21.11
C MET A 95 14.35 17.48 21.60
N SER A 96 13.22 16.79 21.68
CA SER A 96 13.15 15.39 22.10
C SER A 96 11.96 14.69 21.46
N ASP A 97 11.97 13.38 21.46
CA ASP A 97 10.87 12.56 20.94
C ASP A 97 9.57 12.82 21.72
N GLU A 98 9.65 12.99 23.07
CA GLU A 98 8.50 13.31 23.90
C GLU A 98 7.90 14.68 23.54
N GLY A 99 8.75 15.68 23.24
CA GLY A 99 8.29 16.99 22.75
C GLY A 99 7.61 16.90 21.39
N LEU A 100 8.15 16.04 20.48
CA LEU A 100 7.55 15.77 19.19
C LEU A 100 6.17 15.13 19.33
N ASP A 101 6.04 14.15 20.22
CA ASP A 101 4.75 13.50 20.53
C ASP A 101 3.72 14.50 21.07
N GLU A 102 4.13 15.43 21.94
CA GLU A 102 3.27 16.51 22.46
C GLU A 102 2.83 17.44 21.33
N SER A 103 3.73 17.81 20.44
CA SER A 103 3.45 18.65 19.26
C SER A 103 2.48 17.96 18.32
N TYR A 104 2.67 16.65 18.06
CA TYR A 104 1.76 15.84 17.26
C TYR A 104 0.35 15.80 17.86
N ALA A 105 0.26 15.47 19.15
CA ALA A 105 -1.01 15.44 19.88
C ALA A 105 -1.74 16.79 19.87
N ASN A 106 -0.98 17.90 19.97
CA ASN A 106 -1.54 19.25 19.88
C ASN A 106 -2.08 19.59 18.49
N HIS A 107 -1.36 19.22 17.42
CA HIS A 107 -1.86 19.36 16.04
C HIS A 107 -3.14 18.55 15.84
N ARG A 108 -3.17 17.29 16.29
CA ARG A 108 -4.34 16.42 16.25
C ARG A 108 -5.55 17.05 16.93
N ALA A 109 -5.39 17.46 18.19
CA ALA A 109 -6.46 18.09 18.94
C ALA A 109 -6.92 19.43 18.35
N THR A 110 -6.01 20.16 17.70
CA THR A 110 -6.33 21.42 17.02
C THR A 110 -7.16 21.19 15.77
N TYR A 111 -6.85 20.20 14.95
CA TYR A 111 -7.66 19.84 13.80
C TYR A 111 -9.06 19.37 14.23
N GLN A 112 -9.17 18.55 15.26
CA GLN A 112 -10.48 18.15 15.82
C GLN A 112 -11.32 19.39 16.16
N ARG A 113 -10.77 20.34 16.93
CA ARG A 113 -11.48 21.59 17.27
C ARG A 113 -11.89 22.41 16.05
N ILE A 114 -11.06 22.44 15.00
CA ILE A 114 -11.36 23.18 13.76
C ILE A 114 -12.54 22.50 13.05
N PHE A 115 -12.45 21.21 12.79
CA PHE A 115 -13.46 20.48 12.03
C PHE A 115 -14.80 20.35 12.77
N ASP A 116 -14.76 20.20 14.10
CA ASP A 116 -15.96 20.25 14.94
C ASP A 116 -16.65 21.62 14.85
N ARG A 117 -15.87 22.71 14.90
CA ARG A 117 -16.44 24.08 14.81
C ARG A 117 -17.07 24.38 13.46
N VAL A 118 -16.58 23.80 12.38
CA VAL A 118 -17.20 23.96 11.06
C VAL A 118 -18.30 22.92 10.79
N GLY A 119 -18.56 22.03 11.76
CA GLY A 119 -19.69 21.08 11.74
C GLY A 119 -19.48 19.91 10.77
N LEU A 120 -18.25 19.51 10.50
CA LEU A 120 -17.94 18.38 9.64
C LEU A 120 -18.10 17.07 10.41
N LYS A 121 -18.63 16.07 9.73
CA LYS A 121 -18.60 14.68 10.19
C LYS A 121 -17.40 13.97 9.54
N TYR A 122 -16.48 13.50 10.34
CA TYR A 122 -15.23 12.93 9.87
C TYR A 122 -14.77 11.76 10.73
N GLU A 123 -13.83 10.98 10.22
CA GLU A 123 -13.03 10.01 10.96
C GLU A 123 -11.54 10.42 10.96
N ILE A 124 -10.83 9.98 11.99
CA ILE A 124 -9.37 10.08 12.04
C ILE A 124 -8.82 8.70 11.69
N CYS A 125 -8.26 8.60 10.51
CA CYS A 125 -7.82 7.35 9.94
C CYS A 125 -6.31 7.21 10.05
N GLN A 126 -5.83 6.04 10.46
CA GLN A 126 -4.44 5.69 10.28
C GLN A 126 -4.10 5.73 8.79
N ALA A 127 -2.96 6.29 8.46
CA ALA A 127 -2.50 6.47 7.09
C ALA A 127 -1.04 6.04 6.95
N THR A 128 -0.57 5.90 5.71
CA THR A 128 0.85 5.74 5.41
C THR A 128 1.49 7.11 5.24
N SER A 129 2.75 7.26 5.63
CA SER A 129 3.48 8.52 5.44
C SER A 129 4.01 8.67 4.00
N GLY A 130 4.04 7.59 3.21
CA GLY A 130 4.54 7.56 1.84
C GLY A 130 5.94 8.15 1.72
N ALA A 131 6.19 8.87 0.63
CA ALA A 131 7.46 9.56 0.36
C ALA A 131 7.84 10.63 1.40
N MET A 132 6.90 11.03 2.27
CA MET A 132 7.17 11.97 3.37
C MET A 132 7.98 11.31 4.48
N GLY A 133 7.86 9.99 4.66
CA GLY A 133 8.47 9.23 5.75
C GLY A 133 7.82 9.55 7.11
N GLY A 134 8.34 8.92 8.16
CA GLY A 134 7.89 9.17 9.53
C GLY A 134 7.32 7.93 10.21
N SER A 135 7.10 8.04 11.53
CA SER A 135 6.68 6.94 12.41
C SER A 135 5.18 6.93 12.71
N ALA A 136 4.50 8.05 12.53
CA ALA A 136 3.06 8.19 12.74
C ALA A 136 2.44 9.04 11.64
N SER A 137 1.25 8.65 11.19
CA SER A 137 0.53 9.32 10.11
C SER A 137 -0.96 9.12 10.33
N GLU A 138 -1.72 10.21 10.37
CA GLU A 138 -3.18 10.21 10.51
C GLU A 138 -3.81 11.21 9.55
N GLU A 139 -4.86 10.79 8.88
CA GLU A 139 -5.69 11.63 8.01
C GLU A 139 -7.07 11.86 8.62
N PHE A 140 -7.57 13.07 8.46
CA PHE A 140 -8.94 13.45 8.80
C PHE A 140 -9.79 13.36 7.55
N LEU A 141 -10.67 12.37 7.47
CA LEU A 141 -11.50 12.09 6.30
C LEU A 141 -12.95 12.44 6.57
N ALA A 142 -13.48 13.45 5.87
CA ALA A 142 -14.90 13.76 5.92
C ALA A 142 -15.71 12.74 5.13
N TYR A 143 -16.77 12.21 5.71
CA TYR A 143 -17.68 11.29 5.02
C TYR A 143 -18.32 11.96 3.80
N SER A 144 -18.13 11.37 2.63
CA SER A 144 -18.70 11.85 1.37
C SER A 144 -18.75 10.74 0.33
N ASP A 145 -19.92 10.51 -0.27
CA ASP A 145 -20.07 9.57 -1.39
C ASP A 145 -19.29 10.00 -2.64
N ASN A 146 -18.95 11.30 -2.73
CA ASN A 146 -18.13 11.86 -3.80
C ASN A 146 -16.63 11.86 -3.44
N GLY A 147 -16.27 11.36 -2.27
CA GLY A 147 -14.87 11.26 -1.83
C GLY A 147 -14.08 10.33 -2.73
N GLU A 148 -12.79 10.58 -2.86
CA GLU A 148 -11.87 9.76 -3.66
C GLU A 148 -11.19 8.70 -2.82
N ASP A 149 -11.04 8.96 -1.51
CA ASP A 149 -10.37 8.05 -0.60
C ASP A 149 -11.36 7.04 -0.03
N THR A 150 -10.92 5.78 -0.02
CA THR A 150 -11.63 4.70 0.64
C THR A 150 -10.94 4.38 1.95
N PHE A 151 -11.72 4.33 3.02
CA PHE A 151 -11.23 3.99 4.34
C PHE A 151 -12.11 2.95 5.02
N VAL A 152 -11.58 2.30 6.02
CA VAL A 152 -12.32 1.36 6.85
C VAL A 152 -12.62 1.94 8.22
N VAL A 153 -13.75 1.53 8.77
CA VAL A 153 -14.14 1.83 10.16
C VAL A 153 -14.58 0.54 10.83
N SER A 154 -14.06 0.26 12.02
CA SER A 154 -14.53 -0.88 12.83
C SER A 154 -15.99 -0.72 13.23
N THR A 155 -16.74 -1.81 13.20
CA THR A 155 -18.11 -1.86 13.77
C THR A 155 -18.15 -1.61 15.27
N ALA A 156 -17.04 -1.79 15.97
CA ALA A 156 -16.87 -1.45 17.39
C ALA A 156 -16.52 0.04 17.61
N GLY A 157 -16.14 0.77 16.56
CA GLY A 157 -15.81 2.20 16.63
C GLY A 157 -14.43 2.50 17.22
N ASP A 158 -13.54 1.52 17.31
CA ASP A 158 -12.23 1.62 17.94
C ASP A 158 -11.06 1.56 16.93
N TYR A 159 -11.35 1.54 15.62
CA TYR A 159 -10.36 1.51 14.56
C TYR A 159 -10.89 2.20 13.31
N ALA A 160 -10.06 3.03 12.71
CA ALA A 160 -10.25 3.57 11.37
C ALA A 160 -8.90 3.71 10.67
N ALA A 161 -8.85 3.40 9.38
CA ALA A 161 -7.64 3.52 8.58
C ALA A 161 -7.97 3.65 7.08
N ASN A 162 -7.08 4.30 6.33
CA ASN A 162 -7.09 4.19 4.88
C ASN A 162 -6.86 2.74 4.47
N VAL A 163 -7.46 2.30 3.36
CA VAL A 163 -7.36 0.89 2.95
C VAL A 163 -5.91 0.43 2.78
N GLU A 164 -5.03 1.29 2.29
CA GLU A 164 -3.59 1.02 2.14
C GLU A 164 -2.85 0.85 3.47
N ALA A 165 -3.36 1.44 4.56
CA ALA A 165 -2.78 1.34 5.89
C ALA A 165 -3.37 0.20 6.75
N VAL A 166 -4.39 -0.50 6.25
CA VAL A 166 -5.02 -1.60 6.99
C VAL A 166 -4.09 -2.80 7.03
N THR A 167 -3.80 -3.28 8.23
CA THR A 167 -3.12 -4.56 8.44
C THR A 167 -4.13 -5.71 8.39
N THR A 168 -3.89 -6.68 7.54
CA THR A 168 -4.74 -7.88 7.44
C THR A 168 -4.63 -8.74 8.69
N VAL A 169 -5.75 -9.09 9.28
CA VAL A 169 -5.78 -10.04 10.39
C VAL A 169 -5.55 -11.45 9.83
N ALA A 170 -4.37 -11.99 10.09
CA ALA A 170 -4.04 -13.35 9.70
C ALA A 170 -4.84 -14.37 10.53
N PRO A 171 -5.36 -15.46 9.92
CA PRO A 171 -5.90 -16.56 10.68
C PRO A 171 -4.80 -17.28 11.48
N GLU A 172 -5.19 -18.09 12.44
CA GLU A 172 -4.22 -18.91 13.16
C GLU A 172 -3.62 -20.00 12.24
N ALA A 173 -2.31 -20.23 12.35
CA ALA A 173 -1.65 -21.31 11.67
C ALA A 173 -2.22 -22.68 12.13
N ARG A 174 -2.30 -23.63 11.22
CA ARG A 174 -2.87 -24.95 11.49
C ARG A 174 -1.77 -26.01 11.51
N PRO A 175 -1.93 -27.11 12.29
CA PRO A 175 -1.02 -28.25 12.19
C PRO A 175 -0.98 -28.80 10.77
N ILE A 176 0.22 -29.04 10.27
CA ILE A 176 0.45 -29.60 8.93
C ILE A 176 0.32 -31.13 8.95
N GLU A 177 0.57 -31.75 10.10
CA GLU A 177 0.55 -33.20 10.27
C GLU A 177 -0.86 -33.76 10.03
N GLY A 178 -0.95 -34.78 9.20
CA GLY A 178 -2.20 -35.48 8.89
C GLY A 178 -3.06 -34.81 7.80
N LEU A 179 -2.65 -33.67 7.25
CA LEU A 179 -3.33 -33.07 6.11
C LEU A 179 -3.16 -33.97 4.85
N PRO A 180 -4.22 -34.12 4.02
CA PRO A 180 -4.15 -34.86 2.78
C PRO A 180 -3.04 -34.39 1.86
N GLU A 181 -2.48 -35.29 1.06
CA GLU A 181 -1.54 -34.94 0.01
C GLU A 181 -2.22 -34.07 -1.07
N ALA A 182 -1.46 -33.16 -1.64
CA ALA A 182 -1.91 -32.33 -2.75
C ALA A 182 -2.10 -33.16 -4.01
N VAL A 183 -3.25 -33.01 -4.68
CA VAL A 183 -3.62 -33.78 -5.87
C VAL A 183 -3.79 -32.84 -7.08
N GLU A 184 -3.11 -33.18 -8.18
CA GLU A 184 -3.28 -32.52 -9.46
C GLU A 184 -4.49 -33.03 -10.20
N HIS A 185 -5.27 -32.14 -10.79
CA HIS A 185 -6.47 -32.44 -11.55
C HIS A 185 -6.47 -31.74 -12.91
N ASP A 186 -7.05 -32.43 -13.90
CA ASP A 186 -7.42 -31.77 -15.16
C ASP A 186 -8.68 -30.93 -14.92
N THR A 187 -8.57 -29.63 -15.20
CA THR A 187 -9.61 -28.62 -14.94
C THR A 187 -9.92 -27.85 -16.22
N PRO A 188 -10.54 -28.52 -17.21
CA PRO A 188 -10.76 -27.86 -18.50
C PRO A 188 -11.70 -26.66 -18.38
N LYS A 189 -11.35 -25.56 -19.05
CA LYS A 189 -12.12 -24.30 -19.05
C LYS A 189 -12.26 -23.63 -17.68
N SER A 190 -11.34 -23.87 -16.75
CA SER A 190 -11.35 -23.31 -15.40
C SER A 190 -10.27 -22.22 -15.23
N GLU A 191 -10.21 -21.27 -16.16
CA GLU A 191 -9.23 -20.19 -16.19
C GLU A 191 -9.59 -19.04 -15.22
N THR A 192 -10.85 -18.99 -14.77
CA THR A 192 -11.34 -18.02 -13.79
C THR A 192 -11.65 -18.69 -12.45
N ILE A 193 -11.56 -17.92 -11.36
CA ILE A 193 -11.89 -18.42 -10.03
C ILE A 193 -13.31 -19.00 -9.98
N ALA A 194 -14.29 -18.32 -10.58
CA ALA A 194 -15.67 -18.79 -10.62
C ALA A 194 -15.80 -20.16 -11.33
N ALA A 195 -15.16 -20.32 -12.49
CA ALA A 195 -15.17 -21.59 -13.21
C ALA A 195 -14.40 -22.70 -12.46
N LEU A 196 -13.30 -22.34 -11.77
CA LEU A 196 -12.55 -23.28 -10.94
C LEU A 196 -13.39 -23.78 -9.75
N VAL A 197 -14.10 -22.90 -9.09
CA VAL A 197 -15.01 -23.23 -7.97
C VAL A 197 -16.16 -24.12 -8.46
N GLU A 198 -16.78 -23.78 -9.60
CA GLU A 198 -17.84 -24.62 -10.21
C GLU A 198 -17.32 -26.02 -10.55
N TRP A 199 -16.13 -26.11 -11.14
CA TRP A 199 -15.48 -27.41 -11.38
C TRP A 199 -15.23 -28.16 -10.07
N ALA A 200 -14.65 -27.51 -9.05
CA ALA A 200 -14.33 -28.18 -7.78
C ALA A 200 -15.58 -28.71 -7.08
N GLN A 201 -16.67 -27.94 -7.06
CA GLN A 201 -17.95 -28.37 -6.50
C GLN A 201 -18.56 -29.54 -7.30
N SER A 202 -18.52 -29.49 -8.64
CA SER A 202 -19.02 -30.57 -9.50
C SER A 202 -18.20 -31.85 -9.38
N ALA A 203 -16.90 -31.73 -9.10
CA ALA A 203 -15.99 -32.86 -8.84
C ALA A 203 -16.08 -33.38 -7.40
N GLY A 204 -16.91 -32.78 -6.54
CA GLY A 204 -17.07 -33.18 -5.14
C GLY A 204 -15.88 -32.82 -4.25
N VAL A 205 -15.09 -31.81 -4.62
CA VAL A 205 -13.99 -31.33 -3.79
C VAL A 205 -14.52 -30.69 -2.52
N LEU A 206 -14.08 -31.21 -1.39
CA LEU A 206 -14.39 -30.67 -0.06
C LEU A 206 -13.14 -30.03 0.56
N ILE A 207 -13.33 -28.87 1.15
CA ILE A 207 -12.34 -28.18 2.00
C ILE A 207 -12.97 -28.05 3.39
N ASP A 208 -12.30 -28.54 4.41
CA ASP A 208 -12.84 -28.57 5.78
C ASP A 208 -14.29 -29.12 5.85
N ASP A 209 -14.56 -30.26 5.15
CA ASP A 209 -15.84 -30.95 5.07
C ASP A 209 -16.99 -30.13 4.45
N ARG A 210 -16.73 -29.06 3.76
CA ARG A 210 -17.70 -28.25 2.99
C ARG A 210 -17.31 -28.15 1.52
N PRO A 211 -18.24 -27.87 0.60
CA PRO A 211 -17.92 -27.57 -0.79
C PRO A 211 -16.92 -26.41 -0.90
N ALA A 212 -15.99 -26.54 -1.85
CA ALA A 212 -14.99 -25.49 -2.10
C ALA A 212 -15.63 -24.16 -2.48
N GLU A 213 -15.05 -23.07 -2.00
CA GLU A 213 -15.44 -21.67 -2.26
C GLU A 213 -14.28 -20.90 -2.87
N ALA A 214 -14.55 -19.68 -3.33
CA ALA A 214 -13.51 -18.81 -3.89
C ALA A 214 -12.37 -18.49 -2.90
N SER A 215 -12.70 -18.40 -1.62
CA SER A 215 -11.72 -18.19 -0.53
C SER A 215 -10.76 -19.36 -0.30
N ASP A 216 -11.08 -20.56 -0.84
CA ASP A 216 -10.21 -21.72 -0.77
C ASP A 216 -9.26 -21.80 -1.98
N THR A 217 -9.40 -20.89 -2.93
CA THR A 217 -8.51 -20.81 -4.09
C THR A 217 -7.42 -19.77 -3.87
N LEU A 218 -6.27 -19.97 -4.50
CA LEU A 218 -5.11 -19.08 -4.39
C LEU A 218 -4.71 -18.58 -5.78
N LYS A 219 -4.79 -17.27 -5.98
CA LYS A 219 -4.28 -16.61 -7.18
C LYS A 219 -2.78 -16.33 -7.01
N CYS A 220 -2.02 -16.56 -8.06
CA CYS A 220 -0.63 -16.14 -8.14
C CYS A 220 -0.50 -14.98 -9.13
N MET A 221 -0.37 -13.77 -8.61
CA MET A 221 -0.18 -12.56 -9.41
C MET A 221 1.30 -12.36 -9.67
N MET A 222 1.68 -12.29 -10.97
CA MET A 222 3.07 -12.04 -11.33
C MET A 222 3.32 -10.55 -11.51
N ILE A 223 4.30 -10.02 -10.79
CA ILE A 223 4.73 -8.62 -10.85
C ILE A 223 6.23 -8.52 -11.12
N LYS A 224 6.66 -7.39 -11.65
CA LYS A 224 8.08 -7.00 -11.71
C LYS A 224 8.32 -5.88 -10.72
N VAL A 225 9.19 -6.11 -9.76
CA VAL A 225 9.55 -5.16 -8.70
C VAL A 225 10.88 -4.52 -9.05
N ASN A 226 10.91 -3.19 -9.06
CA ASN A 226 12.13 -2.40 -9.20
C ASN A 226 12.45 -1.74 -7.86
N ASP A 227 13.35 -2.35 -7.09
CA ASP A 227 13.80 -1.80 -5.82
C ASP A 227 15.09 -0.98 -6.03
N PRO A 228 15.06 0.34 -5.83
CA PRO A 228 16.23 1.19 -6.01
C PRO A 228 17.38 0.88 -5.01
N ARG A 229 17.09 0.10 -3.97
CA ARG A 229 18.08 -0.33 -2.96
C ARG A 229 18.72 -1.66 -3.31
N ALA A 230 18.14 -2.41 -4.28
CA ALA A 230 18.64 -3.73 -4.65
C ALA A 230 19.95 -3.60 -5.43
N VAL A 231 21.00 -4.24 -4.92
CA VAL A 231 22.32 -4.32 -5.57
C VAL A 231 22.76 -5.76 -5.66
N ASP A 232 23.54 -6.07 -6.69
CA ASP A 232 24.19 -7.37 -6.86
C ASP A 232 25.43 -7.51 -5.91
N GLU A 233 26.11 -8.64 -6.00
CA GLU A 233 27.33 -8.92 -5.20
C GLU A 233 28.48 -7.93 -5.45
N ASP A 234 28.48 -7.28 -6.61
CA ASP A 234 29.44 -6.23 -6.98
C ASP A 234 28.99 -4.81 -6.57
N GLY A 235 27.82 -4.67 -5.94
CA GLY A 235 27.24 -3.38 -5.52
C GLY A 235 26.59 -2.59 -6.66
N LYS A 236 26.28 -3.22 -7.79
CA LYS A 236 25.60 -2.57 -8.91
C LYS A 236 24.09 -2.71 -8.79
N PRO A 237 23.30 -1.70 -9.22
CA PRO A 237 21.85 -1.80 -9.21
C PRO A 237 21.34 -3.04 -9.95
N VAL A 238 20.45 -3.79 -9.32
CA VAL A 238 19.75 -4.92 -9.96
C VAL A 238 18.53 -4.37 -10.69
N GLY A 239 18.33 -4.82 -11.93
CA GLY A 239 17.12 -4.46 -12.69
C GLY A 239 15.85 -5.07 -12.10
N PRO A 240 14.67 -4.76 -12.68
CA PRO A 240 13.40 -5.29 -12.18
C PRO A 240 13.41 -6.81 -12.02
N GLN A 241 12.96 -7.28 -10.87
CA GLN A 241 12.90 -8.69 -10.51
C GLN A 241 11.48 -9.21 -10.62
N LEU A 242 11.31 -10.41 -11.16
CA LEU A 242 10.02 -11.09 -11.17
C LEU A 242 9.69 -11.62 -9.77
N VAL A 243 8.47 -11.36 -9.31
CA VAL A 243 7.96 -11.75 -8.00
C VAL A 243 6.55 -12.31 -8.14
N GLY A 244 6.28 -13.43 -7.49
CA GLY A 244 4.92 -13.97 -7.35
C GLY A 244 4.26 -13.42 -6.09
N VAL A 245 3.05 -12.89 -6.21
CA VAL A 245 2.22 -12.44 -5.10
C VAL A 245 1.01 -13.34 -4.98
N LEU A 246 0.92 -14.08 -3.88
CA LEU A 246 -0.18 -15.01 -3.60
C LEU A 246 -1.29 -14.29 -2.85
N ILE A 247 -2.50 -14.29 -3.40
CA ILE A 247 -3.69 -13.73 -2.75
C ILE A 247 -4.86 -14.72 -2.80
N PRO A 248 -5.75 -14.76 -1.79
CA PRO A 248 -6.96 -15.57 -1.84
C PRO A 248 -7.80 -15.28 -3.08
N GLY A 249 -8.36 -16.30 -3.69
CA GLY A 249 -9.06 -16.16 -4.96
C GLY A 249 -10.36 -15.35 -4.90
N ASP A 250 -10.94 -15.22 -3.73
CA ASP A 250 -12.09 -14.33 -3.49
C ASP A 250 -11.71 -12.85 -3.44
N ARG A 251 -10.42 -12.49 -3.49
CA ARG A 251 -9.91 -11.11 -3.40
C ARG A 251 -9.33 -10.65 -4.73
N GLU A 252 -9.44 -9.36 -5.02
CA GLU A 252 -8.68 -8.73 -6.10
C GLU A 252 -7.37 -8.12 -5.57
N LEU A 253 -6.41 -7.93 -6.47
CA LEU A 253 -5.19 -7.20 -6.16
C LEU A 253 -5.54 -5.72 -5.97
N ASP A 254 -5.18 -5.17 -4.83
CA ASP A 254 -5.25 -3.74 -4.54
C ASP A 254 -3.88 -3.11 -4.80
N GLU A 255 -3.77 -2.38 -5.91
CA GLU A 255 -2.50 -1.80 -6.35
C GLU A 255 -1.96 -0.79 -5.33
N LYS A 256 -2.81 0.01 -4.68
CA LYS A 256 -2.38 0.98 -3.67
C LYS A 256 -1.81 0.31 -2.42
N ARG A 257 -2.45 -0.77 -1.97
CA ARG A 257 -1.93 -1.56 -0.84
C ARG A 257 -0.59 -2.19 -1.17
N LEU A 258 -0.48 -2.73 -2.39
CA LEU A 258 0.77 -3.33 -2.87
C LEU A 258 1.88 -2.29 -3.01
N GLU A 259 1.59 -1.11 -3.60
CA GLU A 259 2.53 0.01 -3.69
C GLU A 259 3.04 0.41 -2.33
N SER A 260 2.13 0.69 -1.39
CA SER A 260 2.49 1.08 -0.01
C SER A 260 3.36 0.02 0.69
N SER A 261 3.07 -1.26 0.47
CA SER A 261 3.83 -2.36 1.07
C SER A 261 5.21 -2.57 0.44
N LEU A 262 5.41 -2.13 -0.79
CA LEU A 262 6.68 -2.26 -1.50
C LEU A 262 7.60 -1.06 -1.34
N GLU A 263 7.11 0.10 -0.90
CA GLU A 263 7.90 1.33 -0.80
C GLU A 263 9.29 1.13 -0.18
N PRO A 264 10.32 1.76 -0.74
CA PRO A 264 10.36 2.66 -1.88
C PRO A 264 10.50 1.95 -3.24
N ALA A 265 10.30 0.64 -3.32
CA ALA A 265 10.29 -0.08 -4.59
C ALA A 265 9.00 0.20 -5.37
N THR A 266 9.11 0.20 -6.68
CA THR A 266 7.96 0.30 -7.60
C THR A 266 7.66 -1.05 -8.21
N PHE A 267 6.45 -1.24 -8.72
CA PHE A 267 6.10 -2.46 -9.43
C PHE A 267 5.29 -2.19 -10.71
N GLU A 268 5.28 -3.18 -11.58
CA GLU A 268 4.36 -3.29 -12.71
C GLU A 268 3.88 -4.74 -12.84
N LEU A 269 2.68 -4.94 -13.36
CA LEU A 269 2.18 -6.29 -13.65
C LEU A 269 3.03 -6.93 -14.74
N ALA A 270 3.31 -8.23 -14.61
CA ALA A 270 4.03 -8.97 -15.65
C ALA A 270 3.25 -8.98 -16.97
N SER A 271 3.92 -8.62 -18.04
CA SER A 271 3.37 -8.56 -19.39
C SER A 271 3.32 -9.95 -20.05
N ASP A 272 2.57 -10.07 -21.15
CA ASP A 272 2.56 -11.29 -21.95
C ASP A 272 3.97 -11.67 -22.47
N GLU A 273 4.84 -10.67 -22.67
CA GLU A 273 6.24 -10.92 -23.05
C GLU A 273 7.05 -11.54 -21.90
N ASP A 274 6.77 -11.15 -20.65
CA ASP A 274 7.42 -11.72 -19.48
C ASP A 274 7.02 -13.19 -19.30
N PHE A 275 5.74 -13.50 -19.49
CA PHE A 275 5.26 -14.89 -19.52
C PHE A 275 5.91 -15.70 -20.66
N ALA A 276 6.02 -15.13 -21.86
CA ALA A 276 6.58 -15.82 -23.01
C ALA A 276 8.10 -16.11 -22.89
N LYS A 277 8.81 -15.36 -22.03
CA LYS A 277 10.24 -15.57 -21.76
C LYS A 277 10.53 -16.68 -20.76
N SER A 278 9.51 -17.21 -20.09
CA SER A 278 9.64 -18.15 -18.99
C SER A 278 8.88 -19.43 -19.28
N ASP A 279 9.59 -20.52 -19.51
CA ASP A 279 9.00 -21.83 -19.86
C ASP A 279 8.14 -22.43 -18.72
N PHE A 280 8.31 -21.93 -17.48
CA PHE A 280 7.58 -22.39 -16.29
C PHE A 280 6.38 -21.52 -15.93
N LEU A 281 6.15 -20.39 -16.59
CA LEU A 281 5.00 -19.52 -16.32
C LEU A 281 3.86 -19.82 -17.32
N VAL A 282 2.80 -20.39 -16.83
CA VAL A 282 1.59 -20.65 -17.62
C VAL A 282 0.50 -19.67 -17.19
N LYS A 283 0.25 -18.65 -18.01
CA LYS A 283 -0.73 -17.59 -17.71
C LYS A 283 -2.11 -18.21 -17.36
N GLY A 284 -2.67 -17.83 -16.23
CA GLY A 284 -3.91 -18.37 -15.68
C GLY A 284 -3.76 -19.65 -14.85
N TYR A 285 -2.57 -20.26 -14.84
CA TYR A 285 -2.31 -21.53 -14.14
C TYR A 285 -1.00 -21.53 -13.34
N VAL A 286 -0.44 -20.35 -13.05
CA VAL A 286 0.78 -20.22 -12.25
C VAL A 286 0.50 -20.64 -10.81
N GLY A 287 1.34 -21.52 -10.29
CA GLY A 287 1.35 -21.94 -8.91
C GLY A 287 2.67 -21.59 -8.19
N PRO A 288 2.71 -21.63 -6.86
CA PRO A 288 3.92 -21.28 -6.10
C PRO A 288 5.07 -22.28 -6.28
N ARG A 289 4.78 -23.54 -6.63
CA ARG A 289 5.82 -24.57 -6.77
C ARG A 289 6.80 -24.29 -7.90
N ALA A 290 6.32 -23.92 -9.10
CA ALA A 290 7.20 -23.62 -10.22
C ALA A 290 8.00 -22.36 -9.96
N LEU A 291 7.44 -21.37 -9.31
CA LEU A 291 8.16 -20.14 -8.94
C LEU A 291 9.36 -20.46 -8.07
N GLN A 292 9.15 -21.23 -6.98
CA GLN A 292 10.22 -21.64 -6.07
C GLN A 292 11.28 -22.51 -6.75
N ALA A 293 10.86 -23.46 -7.57
CA ALA A 293 11.77 -24.34 -8.32
C ALA A 293 12.68 -23.56 -9.27
N ASN A 294 12.26 -22.36 -9.70
CA ASN A 294 13.00 -21.48 -10.60
C ASN A 294 13.60 -20.25 -9.89
N GLY A 295 13.64 -20.25 -8.55
CA GLY A 295 14.27 -19.18 -7.75
C GLY A 295 13.52 -17.85 -7.81
N VAL A 296 12.25 -17.84 -8.18
CA VAL A 296 11.40 -16.64 -8.17
C VAL A 296 10.89 -16.42 -6.76
N ARG A 297 11.08 -15.22 -6.25
CA ARG A 297 10.59 -14.82 -4.92
C ARG A 297 9.08 -14.89 -4.86
N VAL A 298 8.56 -15.45 -3.76
CA VAL A 298 7.11 -15.62 -3.52
C VAL A 298 6.71 -14.85 -2.27
N LEU A 299 5.90 -13.83 -2.44
CA LEU A 299 5.26 -13.10 -1.34
C LEU A 299 3.80 -13.52 -1.22
N ALA A 300 3.25 -13.48 -0.03
CA ALA A 300 1.86 -13.89 0.18
C ALA A 300 1.07 -12.89 1.02
N ASP A 301 -0.23 -12.82 0.75
CA ASP A 301 -1.19 -12.18 1.66
C ASP A 301 -1.11 -12.83 3.05
N PRO A 302 -1.22 -12.07 4.15
CA PRO A 302 -1.14 -12.61 5.51
C PRO A 302 -2.16 -13.72 5.83
N ARG A 303 -3.20 -13.91 5.02
CA ARG A 303 -4.14 -15.04 5.17
C ARG A 303 -3.56 -16.38 4.74
N VAL A 304 -2.45 -16.39 4.01
CA VAL A 304 -1.75 -17.60 3.57
C VAL A 304 -0.80 -18.07 4.68
N VAL A 305 -1.37 -18.66 5.72
CA VAL A 305 -0.61 -19.13 6.89
C VAL A 305 -0.20 -20.59 6.75
N ASP A 306 0.81 -21.02 7.50
CA ASP A 306 1.23 -22.42 7.54
C ASP A 306 0.05 -23.35 7.92
N GLY A 307 -0.05 -24.46 7.21
CA GLY A 307 -1.14 -25.43 7.35
C GLY A 307 -2.44 -25.03 6.63
N SER A 308 -2.50 -23.87 5.98
CA SER A 308 -3.63 -23.55 5.09
C SER A 308 -3.53 -24.33 3.77
N ALA A 309 -4.64 -24.94 3.36
CA ALA A 309 -4.71 -25.76 2.16
C ALA A 309 -5.46 -25.03 1.04
N TRP A 310 -4.90 -25.03 -0.17
CA TRP A 310 -5.37 -24.19 -1.26
C TRP A 310 -5.64 -24.98 -2.54
N ILE A 311 -6.53 -24.45 -3.37
CA ILE A 311 -6.70 -24.82 -4.78
C ILE A 311 -6.00 -23.76 -5.62
N THR A 312 -4.97 -24.13 -6.39
CA THR A 312 -4.17 -23.19 -7.18
C THR A 312 -3.71 -23.78 -8.50
N GLY A 313 -3.11 -22.98 -9.36
CA GLY A 313 -2.54 -23.44 -10.63
C GLY A 313 -1.51 -24.55 -10.43
N ALA A 314 -1.47 -25.49 -11.38
CA ALA A 314 -0.51 -26.59 -11.40
C ALA A 314 0.61 -26.38 -12.44
N ASP A 315 0.86 -25.11 -12.82
CA ASP A 315 1.92 -24.72 -13.76
C ASP A 315 1.80 -25.39 -15.15
N ALA A 316 0.62 -25.87 -15.49
CA ALA A 316 0.30 -26.48 -16.77
C ALA A 316 -1.09 -26.05 -17.25
N PRO A 317 -1.28 -25.88 -18.57
CA PRO A 317 -2.57 -25.47 -19.12
C PRO A 317 -3.71 -26.42 -18.69
N GLN A 318 -4.82 -25.86 -18.24
CA GLN A 318 -6.02 -26.58 -17.82
C GLN A 318 -5.79 -27.57 -16.66
N LYS A 319 -4.84 -27.23 -15.76
CA LYS A 319 -4.55 -28.04 -14.57
C LYS A 319 -4.48 -27.19 -13.31
N HIS A 320 -5.05 -27.73 -12.24
CA HIS A 320 -4.95 -27.17 -10.90
C HIS A 320 -4.56 -28.24 -9.89
N VAL A 321 -3.96 -27.79 -8.79
CA VAL A 321 -3.67 -28.62 -7.62
C VAL A 321 -4.71 -28.32 -6.55
N VAL A 322 -5.30 -29.37 -5.97
CA VAL A 322 -6.21 -29.31 -4.81
C VAL A 322 -5.47 -29.75 -3.56
N GLY A 323 -5.63 -29.01 -2.47
CA GLY A 323 -5.03 -29.32 -1.18
C GLY A 323 -3.55 -29.00 -1.10
N LEU A 324 -3.07 -27.99 -1.83
CA LEU A 324 -1.69 -27.50 -1.73
C LEU A 324 -1.50 -26.77 -0.40
N VAL A 325 -0.67 -27.28 0.49
CA VAL A 325 -0.52 -26.80 1.87
C VAL A 325 0.67 -25.87 2.00
N ALA A 326 0.42 -24.66 2.50
CA ALA A 326 1.48 -23.70 2.86
C ALA A 326 2.32 -24.23 4.03
N GLY A 327 3.64 -24.03 3.97
CA GLY A 327 4.59 -24.56 4.94
C GLY A 327 4.99 -26.02 4.72
N ARG A 328 4.25 -26.79 3.90
CA ARG A 328 4.57 -28.16 3.51
C ARG A 328 4.97 -28.27 2.04
N ASP A 329 4.05 -27.85 1.16
CA ASP A 329 4.17 -28.04 -0.29
C ASP A 329 4.81 -26.85 -0.99
N PHE A 330 4.74 -25.70 -0.39
CA PHE A 330 5.43 -24.47 -0.75
C PHE A 330 5.70 -23.62 0.48
N THR A 331 6.66 -22.72 0.39
CA THR A 331 6.98 -21.72 1.41
C THR A 331 6.81 -20.31 0.85
N VAL A 332 6.73 -19.31 1.71
CA VAL A 332 6.70 -17.91 1.30
C VAL A 332 7.97 -17.20 1.77
N ASP A 333 8.49 -16.28 0.95
CA ASP A 333 9.68 -15.49 1.27
C ASP A 333 9.34 -14.27 2.13
N GLY A 334 8.05 -14.03 2.36
CA GLY A 334 7.54 -12.96 3.20
C GLY A 334 6.05 -12.71 2.97
N TYR A 335 5.48 -11.89 3.83
CA TYR A 335 4.08 -11.46 3.72
C TYR A 335 3.99 -10.04 3.17
N ILE A 336 2.90 -9.74 2.46
CA ILE A 336 2.65 -8.46 1.83
C ILE A 336 1.16 -8.13 1.84
N GLU A 337 0.85 -6.88 2.13
CA GLU A 337 -0.53 -6.37 2.05
C GLU A 337 -0.87 -6.02 0.60
N ALA A 338 -1.49 -6.94 -0.11
CA ALA A 338 -1.77 -6.81 -1.54
C ALA A 338 -3.21 -7.10 -1.94
N ALA A 339 -3.95 -7.83 -1.09
CA ALA A 339 -5.34 -8.15 -1.37
C ALA A 339 -6.29 -7.03 -0.90
N GLU A 340 -7.37 -6.82 -1.63
CA GLU A 340 -8.43 -5.89 -1.25
C GLU A 340 -9.00 -6.20 0.14
N ILE A 341 -9.40 -5.14 0.85
CA ILE A 341 -10.18 -5.26 2.08
C ILE A 341 -11.67 -5.25 1.72
N LYS A 342 -12.43 -6.13 2.36
CA LYS A 342 -13.88 -6.23 2.16
C LYS A 342 -14.65 -5.91 3.43
N GLU A 343 -15.87 -5.43 3.24
CA GLU A 343 -16.81 -5.33 4.36
C GLU A 343 -16.99 -6.69 5.03
N GLY A 344 -16.95 -6.69 6.35
CA GLY A 344 -17.04 -7.91 7.14
C GLY A 344 -15.70 -8.57 7.47
N ASP A 345 -14.58 -8.09 6.92
CA ASP A 345 -13.25 -8.56 7.33
C ASP A 345 -13.04 -8.27 8.83
N PRO A 346 -12.28 -9.12 9.54
CA PRO A 346 -11.95 -8.87 10.94
C PRO A 346 -11.25 -7.52 11.12
N SER A 347 -11.64 -6.77 12.16
CA SER A 347 -10.98 -5.51 12.49
C SER A 347 -9.59 -5.77 13.06
N PRO A 348 -8.55 -5.00 12.63
CA PRO A 348 -7.21 -5.07 13.22
C PRO A 348 -7.16 -4.77 14.72
N SER A 349 -8.16 -4.07 15.27
CA SER A 349 -8.28 -3.86 16.72
C SER A 349 -8.60 -5.13 17.52
N GLY A 350 -8.95 -6.23 16.83
CA GLY A 350 -9.43 -7.46 17.45
C GLY A 350 -10.91 -7.42 17.85
N ASN A 351 -11.61 -6.31 17.60
CA ASN A 351 -13.01 -6.13 17.98
C ASN A 351 -13.90 -5.89 16.76
N GLY A 352 -14.82 -6.82 16.50
CA GLY A 352 -15.79 -6.69 15.41
C GLY A 352 -15.17 -6.84 14.04
N THR A 353 -15.82 -6.24 13.05
CA THR A 353 -15.46 -6.29 11.63
C THR A 353 -15.34 -4.89 11.06
N VAL A 354 -14.80 -4.75 9.87
CA VAL A 354 -14.69 -3.46 9.19
C VAL A 354 -15.86 -3.20 8.25
N LYS A 355 -16.19 -1.91 8.09
CA LYS A 355 -17.05 -1.37 7.04
C LYS A 355 -16.23 -0.45 6.17
N LEU A 356 -16.54 -0.41 4.89
CA LEU A 356 -15.95 0.52 3.94
C LEU A 356 -16.72 1.84 3.94
N ALA A 357 -15.99 2.94 3.86
CA ALA A 357 -16.54 4.27 3.69
C ALA A 357 -15.73 5.06 2.66
N ARG A 358 -16.32 6.13 2.12
CA ARG A 358 -15.62 7.05 1.23
C ARG A 358 -15.50 8.41 1.88
N GLY A 359 -14.40 9.09 1.64
CA GLY A 359 -14.10 10.35 2.26
C GLY A 359 -13.36 11.35 1.38
N ILE A 360 -13.38 12.58 1.85
CA ILE A 360 -12.58 13.68 1.33
C ILE A 360 -11.58 14.06 2.42
N GLU A 361 -10.30 14.09 2.07
CA GLU A 361 -9.26 14.52 3.00
C GLU A 361 -9.44 15.98 3.41
N LEU A 362 -9.51 16.21 4.71
CA LEU A 362 -9.59 17.54 5.33
C LEU A 362 -8.22 18.02 5.79
N GLY A 363 -7.38 17.11 6.18
CA GLY A 363 -6.04 17.38 6.67
C GLY A 363 -5.31 16.12 7.06
N HIS A 364 -3.99 16.22 7.09
CA HIS A 364 -3.07 15.14 7.38
C HIS A 364 -2.05 15.61 8.43
N ILE A 365 -1.74 14.78 9.39
CA ILE A 365 -0.66 14.98 10.35
C ILE A 365 0.27 13.76 10.30
N PHE A 366 1.56 14.02 10.36
CA PHE A 366 2.59 12.97 10.35
C PHE A 366 3.86 13.44 11.06
N GLN A 367 4.67 12.49 11.51
CA GLN A 367 5.96 12.74 12.17
C GLN A 367 7.00 11.71 11.76
#